data_ac00394cf567b5bdd89a9e74932cc6b1
#
_entry.id   ac00394cf567b5bdd89a9e74932cc6b1
#
_cell.length_a   1.000
_cell.length_b   1.000
_cell.length_c   1.000
_cell.angle_alpha   90.00
_cell.angle_beta   90.00
_cell.angle_gamma   90.00
#
_symmetry.space_group_name_H-M   'P 1'
#
loop_
_entity.id
_entity.type
_entity.pdbx_description
1 polymer ?
#
loop_
_entity_poly.entity_id
_entity_poly.type
_entity_poly.pdbx_seq_one_letter_code
_entity_poly.pdbx_strand_id
1 'polypeptide(L)'
;MGVHDEARELTDEGRQYLAEAADAFSNWLLREGLPAVGCLRFSPLTRTRQTADILSRHLAPTDMEVAAGLRPGSSSREAGDLVSLALEQQAPSHLVLVSHHPLVANVIALWSDSEDLAPLLPGGCATLEVISPVRGGAKLLRHQPDPRKVLV
;
A
#
# COMPACT_ATOMS: atom_id res chain seq x y z
N MET A 1 -28.53 -0.43 -11.33
CA MET A 1 -27.12 -0.13 -11.10
C MET A 1 -26.81 -0.17 -9.63
N GLY A 2 -25.73 -0.83 -9.27
CA GLY A 2 -25.36 -1.00 -7.89
C GLY A 2 -24.85 0.28 -7.23
N VAL A 3 -24.22 0.11 -6.08
CA VAL A 3 -23.63 1.18 -5.30
C VAL A 3 -22.55 1.89 -6.12
N HIS A 4 -22.51 3.20 -6.00
CA HIS A 4 -21.46 4.00 -6.62
C HIS A 4 -20.09 3.46 -6.20
N ASP A 5 -19.14 3.36 -7.12
CA ASP A 5 -17.82 2.79 -6.85
C ASP A 5 -17.14 3.49 -5.66
N GLU A 6 -17.29 4.81 -5.55
CA GLU A 6 -16.71 5.60 -4.46
C GLU A 6 -17.24 5.23 -3.08
N ALA A 7 -18.48 4.73 -3.01
CA ALA A 7 -19.14 4.36 -1.75
C ALA A 7 -19.08 2.86 -1.48
N ARG A 8 -18.43 2.08 -2.35
CA ARG A 8 -18.34 0.64 -2.19
C ARG A 8 -17.51 0.28 -0.97
N GLU A 9 -18.08 -0.57 -0.12
CA GLU A 9 -17.43 -1.00 1.12
C GLU A 9 -16.66 -2.30 0.96
N LEU A 10 -15.74 -2.54 1.89
CA LEU A 10 -15.11 -3.85 2.04
C LEU A 10 -16.14 -4.86 2.54
N THR A 11 -16.02 -6.11 2.07
CA THR A 11 -16.81 -7.21 2.62
C THR A 11 -16.28 -7.61 4.00
N ASP A 12 -17.11 -8.29 4.81
CA ASP A 12 -16.66 -8.79 6.11
C ASP A 12 -15.49 -9.76 5.95
N GLU A 13 -15.56 -10.63 4.95
CA GLU A 13 -14.47 -11.56 4.62
C GLU A 13 -13.19 -10.81 4.24
N GLY A 14 -13.31 -9.77 3.42
CA GLY A 14 -12.18 -8.93 3.03
C GLY A 14 -11.53 -8.23 4.23
N ARG A 15 -12.35 -7.75 5.18
CA ARG A 15 -11.85 -7.13 6.42
C ARG A 15 -11.05 -8.13 7.25
N GLN A 16 -11.52 -9.37 7.36
CA GLN A 16 -10.84 -10.42 8.11
C GLN A 16 -9.50 -10.78 7.47
N TYR A 17 -9.47 -11.01 6.17
CA TYR A 17 -8.22 -11.32 5.45
C TYR A 17 -7.22 -10.18 5.56
N LEU A 18 -7.69 -8.94 5.49
CA LEU A 18 -6.83 -7.77 5.59
C LEU A 18 -6.20 -7.66 7.00
N ALA A 19 -6.99 -7.91 8.04
CA ALA A 19 -6.49 -7.89 9.42
C ALA A 19 -5.41 -8.95 9.62
N GLU A 20 -5.65 -10.17 9.13
CA GLU A 20 -4.67 -11.27 9.20
C GLU A 20 -3.40 -10.93 8.41
N ALA A 21 -3.56 -10.36 7.22
CA ALA A 21 -2.43 -9.96 6.38
C ALA A 21 -1.61 -8.85 7.05
N ALA A 22 -2.27 -7.91 7.72
CA ALA A 22 -1.59 -6.83 8.44
C ALA A 22 -0.74 -7.37 9.59
N ASP A 23 -1.26 -8.34 10.34
CA ASP A 23 -0.52 -8.99 11.42
C ASP A 23 0.70 -9.75 10.88
N ALA A 24 0.52 -10.49 9.80
CA ALA A 24 1.61 -11.22 9.14
C ALA A 24 2.68 -10.25 8.61
N PHE A 25 2.26 -9.13 8.06
CA PHE A 25 3.15 -8.08 7.58
C PHE A 25 3.97 -7.48 8.73
N SER A 26 3.33 -7.15 9.83
CA SER A 26 4.00 -6.62 11.02
C SER A 26 5.06 -7.60 11.55
N ASN A 27 4.71 -8.88 11.61
CA ASN A 27 5.65 -9.92 12.04
C ASN A 27 6.83 -10.06 11.07
N TRP A 28 6.57 -9.95 9.77
CA TRP A 28 7.62 -10.00 8.75
C TRP A 28 8.60 -8.82 8.91
N LEU A 29 8.09 -7.62 9.16
CA LEU A 29 8.94 -6.45 9.39
C LEU A 29 9.87 -6.67 10.58
N LEU A 30 9.35 -7.23 11.67
CA LEU A 30 10.15 -7.53 12.86
C LEU A 30 11.24 -8.56 12.56
N ARG A 31 10.90 -9.64 11.85
CA ARG A 31 11.88 -10.68 11.50
C ARG A 31 13.00 -10.16 10.60
N GLU A 32 12.66 -9.28 9.68
CA GLU A 32 13.64 -8.72 8.73
C GLU A 32 14.40 -7.53 9.27
N GLY A 33 14.08 -7.06 10.48
CA GLY A 33 14.70 -5.87 11.04
C GLY A 33 14.38 -4.59 10.28
N LEU A 34 13.22 -4.56 9.60
CA LEU A 34 12.80 -3.40 8.84
C LEU A 34 12.03 -2.40 9.71
N PRO A 35 12.03 -1.12 9.33
CA PRO A 35 11.31 -0.10 10.11
C PRO A 35 9.82 -0.38 10.20
N ALA A 36 9.23 -0.11 11.37
CA ALA A 36 7.79 -0.12 11.52
C ALA A 36 7.16 1.00 10.68
N VAL A 37 5.89 0.80 10.30
CA VAL A 37 5.16 1.79 9.51
C VAL A 37 4.96 3.06 10.35
N GLY A 38 5.52 4.17 9.87
CA GLY A 38 5.37 5.47 10.54
C GLY A 38 4.33 6.36 9.90
N CYS A 39 4.08 6.21 8.62
CA CYS A 39 3.19 7.06 7.85
C CYS A 39 2.31 6.24 6.94
N LEU A 40 1.02 6.61 6.84
CA LEU A 40 0.06 5.95 5.97
C LEU A 40 -0.73 7.01 5.20
N ARG A 41 -0.77 6.87 3.88
CA ARG A 41 -1.57 7.71 2.99
C ARG A 41 -2.57 6.84 2.25
N PHE A 42 -3.80 7.30 2.10
CA PHE A 42 -4.86 6.48 1.52
C PHE A 42 -5.76 7.30 0.61
N SER A 43 -6.26 6.64 -0.43
CA SER A 43 -7.25 7.22 -1.33
C SER A 43 -8.54 7.57 -0.57
N PRO A 44 -9.25 8.65 -0.96
CA PRO A 44 -10.45 9.09 -0.25
C PRO A 44 -11.70 8.20 -0.43
N LEU A 45 -11.64 7.14 -1.23
CA LEU A 45 -12.78 6.25 -1.42
C LEU A 45 -13.11 5.46 -0.15
N THR A 46 -14.37 5.05 0.00
CA THR A 46 -14.83 4.35 1.21
C THR A 46 -14.00 3.10 1.51
N ARG A 47 -13.78 2.22 0.54
CA ARG A 47 -13.04 0.97 0.75
C ARG A 47 -11.57 1.20 1.12
N THR A 48 -10.93 2.24 0.61
CA THR A 48 -9.55 2.57 1.00
C THR A 48 -9.47 3.24 2.37
N ARG A 49 -10.48 4.01 2.75
CA ARG A 49 -10.60 4.54 4.12
C ARG A 49 -10.77 3.41 5.13
N GLN A 50 -11.59 2.42 4.81
CA GLN A 50 -11.80 1.24 5.65
C GLN A 50 -10.53 0.40 5.74
N THR A 51 -9.82 0.22 4.64
CA THR A 51 -8.53 -0.47 4.62
C THR A 51 -7.53 0.26 5.52
N ALA A 52 -7.41 1.58 5.37
CA ALA A 52 -6.52 2.40 6.18
C ALA A 52 -6.85 2.29 7.68
N ASP A 53 -8.13 2.28 8.02
CA ASP A 53 -8.58 2.15 9.40
C ASP A 53 -8.15 0.80 10.01
N ILE A 54 -8.32 -0.29 9.27
CA ILE A 54 -7.89 -1.61 9.72
C ILE A 54 -6.36 -1.65 9.87
N LEU A 55 -5.63 -1.17 8.86
CA LEU A 55 -4.17 -1.12 8.92
C LEU A 55 -3.68 -0.28 10.10
N SER A 56 -4.34 0.84 10.39
CA SER A 56 -3.94 1.70 11.50
C SER A 56 -4.03 1.01 12.85
N ARG A 57 -5.01 0.15 13.03
CA ARG A 57 -5.18 -0.63 14.28
C ARG A 57 -4.08 -1.67 14.47
N HIS A 58 -3.58 -2.24 13.38
CA HIS A 58 -2.58 -3.31 13.42
C HIS A 58 -1.14 -2.78 13.30
N LEU A 59 -0.93 -1.67 12.60
CA LEU A 59 0.39 -1.11 12.33
C LEU A 59 0.71 0.13 13.16
N ALA A 60 -0.30 0.77 13.72
CA ALA A 60 -0.19 1.95 14.59
C ALA A 60 0.73 3.05 14.04
N PRO A 61 0.49 3.55 12.80
CA PRO A 61 1.30 4.64 12.25
C PRO A 61 1.11 5.91 13.08
N THR A 62 2.15 6.72 13.18
CA THR A 62 2.08 8.00 13.90
C THR A 62 1.43 9.09 13.08
N ASP A 63 1.37 8.94 11.76
CA ASP A 63 0.81 9.91 10.84
C ASP A 63 -0.03 9.19 9.78
N MET A 64 -1.30 9.58 9.66
CA MET A 64 -2.23 8.99 8.72
C MET A 64 -3.08 10.09 8.07
N GLU A 65 -3.01 10.21 6.75
CA GLU A 65 -3.74 11.23 5.99
C GLU A 65 -4.33 10.69 4.69
N VAL A 66 -5.44 11.29 4.29
CA VAL A 66 -6.03 11.05 2.97
C VAL A 66 -5.19 11.74 1.89
N ALA A 67 -5.06 11.10 0.73
CA ALA A 67 -4.29 11.63 -0.39
C ALA A 67 -5.08 11.53 -1.69
N ALA A 68 -5.44 12.66 -2.26
CA ALA A 68 -6.18 12.72 -3.54
C ALA A 68 -5.40 12.09 -4.69
N GLY A 69 -4.07 12.15 -4.65
CA GLY A 69 -3.20 11.56 -5.67
C GLY A 69 -3.20 10.04 -5.71
N LEU A 70 -3.94 9.38 -4.81
CA LEU A 70 -4.10 7.93 -4.78
C LEU A 70 -5.47 7.46 -5.28
N ARG A 71 -6.30 8.35 -5.79
CA ARG A 71 -7.60 8.01 -6.37
C ARG A 71 -7.47 7.11 -7.59
N PRO A 72 -8.53 6.34 -7.94
CA PRO A 72 -8.57 5.64 -9.21
C PRO A 72 -8.34 6.64 -10.36
N GLY A 73 -7.52 6.26 -11.33
CA GLY A 73 -7.17 7.14 -12.46
C GLY A 73 -6.02 8.08 -12.20
N SER A 74 -5.50 8.16 -10.98
CA SER A 74 -4.28 8.91 -10.69
C SER A 74 -3.08 8.29 -11.39
N SER A 75 -2.05 9.10 -11.68
CA SER A 75 -0.84 8.63 -12.34
C SER A 75 0.20 8.14 -11.34
N SER A 76 1.14 7.32 -11.83
CA SER A 76 2.29 6.91 -11.01
C SER A 76 3.14 8.09 -10.57
N ARG A 77 3.12 9.19 -11.32
CA ARG A 77 3.81 10.42 -10.95
C ARG A 77 3.20 11.04 -9.69
N GLU A 78 1.88 11.05 -9.57
CA GLU A 78 1.21 11.59 -8.39
C GLU A 78 1.55 10.77 -7.14
N ALA A 79 1.57 9.44 -7.26
CA ALA A 79 2.03 8.57 -6.18
C ALA A 79 3.51 8.82 -5.87
N GLY A 80 4.33 9.02 -6.89
CA GLY A 80 5.74 9.34 -6.75
C GLY A 80 6.00 10.64 -5.99
N ASP A 81 5.14 11.64 -6.20
CA ASP A 81 5.25 12.92 -5.50
C ASP A 81 5.09 12.74 -3.98
N LEU A 82 4.20 11.86 -3.55
CA LEU A 82 4.03 11.54 -2.12
C LEU A 82 5.30 10.91 -1.55
N VAL A 83 5.92 10.00 -2.29
CA VAL A 83 7.18 9.36 -1.86
C VAL A 83 8.33 10.36 -1.84
N SER A 84 8.43 11.21 -2.86
CA SER A 84 9.47 12.24 -2.92
C SER A 84 9.38 13.20 -1.74
N LEU A 85 8.16 13.61 -1.38
CA LEU A 85 7.94 14.47 -0.23
C LEU A 85 8.40 13.81 1.07
N ALA A 86 8.07 12.53 1.25
CA ALA A 86 8.51 11.78 2.43
C ALA A 86 10.04 11.66 2.50
N LEU A 87 10.69 11.42 1.36
CA LEU A 87 12.16 11.35 1.29
C LEU A 87 12.80 12.69 1.64
N GLU A 88 12.25 13.81 1.15
CA GLU A 88 12.74 15.15 1.43
C GLU A 88 12.63 15.49 2.91
N GLN A 89 11.57 15.07 3.55
CA GLN A 89 11.34 15.33 4.98
C GLN A 89 12.15 14.40 5.88
N GLN A 90 12.85 13.42 5.32
CA GLN A 90 13.64 12.42 6.03
C GLN A 90 12.85 11.67 7.11
N ALA A 91 11.55 11.58 6.95
CA ALA A 91 10.64 10.90 7.86
C ALA A 91 9.34 10.58 7.15
N PRO A 92 8.70 9.49 7.49
CA PRO A 92 9.17 8.35 8.27
C PRO A 92 9.96 7.36 7.40
N SER A 93 10.64 6.40 8.04
CA SER A 93 11.41 5.38 7.31
C SER A 93 10.54 4.38 6.57
N HIS A 94 9.25 4.31 6.88
CA HIS A 94 8.32 3.39 6.24
C HIS A 94 6.98 4.09 5.99
N LEU A 95 6.65 4.23 4.72
CA LEU A 95 5.40 4.83 4.23
C LEU A 95 4.54 3.76 3.57
N VAL A 96 3.27 3.68 3.96
CA VAL A 96 2.29 2.81 3.29
C VAL A 96 1.36 3.67 2.44
N LEU A 97 1.16 3.26 1.19
CA LEU A 97 0.20 3.86 0.26
C LEU A 97 -0.94 2.88 0.02
N VAL A 98 -2.16 3.30 0.27
CA VAL A 98 -3.38 2.51 0.04
C VAL A 98 -4.13 3.10 -1.14
N SER A 99 -4.22 2.35 -2.21
CA SER A 99 -4.78 2.84 -3.46
C SER A 99 -5.56 1.74 -4.21
N HIS A 100 -5.59 1.82 -5.51
CA HIS A 100 -6.42 1.02 -6.40
C HIS A 100 -5.64 0.52 -7.61
N HIS A 101 -6.19 -0.47 -8.31
CA HIS A 101 -5.72 -0.80 -9.65
C HIS A 101 -6.26 0.21 -10.67
N PRO A 102 -5.53 0.49 -11.73
CA PRO A 102 -4.22 -0.09 -12.07
C PRO A 102 -3.03 0.65 -11.45
N LEU A 103 -3.26 1.72 -10.70
CA LEU A 103 -2.17 2.56 -10.18
C LEU A 103 -1.14 1.74 -9.38
N VAL A 104 -1.59 0.90 -8.45
CA VAL A 104 -0.70 0.11 -7.59
C VAL A 104 0.20 -0.81 -8.44
N ALA A 105 -0.39 -1.53 -9.39
CA ALA A 105 0.38 -2.41 -10.27
C ALA A 105 1.40 -1.64 -11.11
N ASN A 106 1.00 -0.47 -11.63
CA ASN A 106 1.87 0.37 -12.44
C ASN A 106 3.06 0.91 -11.64
N VAL A 107 2.81 1.33 -10.42
CA VAL A 107 3.85 1.85 -9.52
C VAL A 107 4.86 0.75 -9.17
N ILE A 108 4.38 -0.42 -8.80
CA ILE A 108 5.26 -1.54 -8.44
C ILE A 108 6.14 -1.93 -9.63
N ALA A 109 5.53 -2.10 -10.81
CA ALA A 109 6.25 -2.50 -12.02
C ALA A 109 7.27 -1.45 -12.44
N LEU A 110 6.90 -0.17 -12.41
CA LEU A 110 7.76 0.93 -12.83
C LEU A 110 8.96 1.09 -11.89
N TRP A 111 8.71 1.22 -10.61
CA TRP A 111 9.78 1.53 -9.66
C TRP A 111 10.73 0.36 -9.45
N SER A 112 10.24 -0.87 -9.49
CA SER A 112 11.09 -2.06 -9.40
C SER A 112 11.67 -2.51 -10.75
N ASP A 113 11.21 -1.88 -11.85
CA ASP A 113 11.56 -2.26 -13.22
C ASP A 113 11.31 -3.75 -13.48
N SER A 114 10.17 -4.24 -13.03
CA SER A 114 9.74 -5.64 -13.17
C SER A 114 8.46 -5.73 -13.97
N GLU A 115 8.41 -6.58 -14.99
CA GLU A 115 7.26 -6.68 -15.89
C GLU A 115 6.33 -7.86 -15.58
N ASP A 116 6.86 -8.94 -15.01
CA ASP A 116 6.14 -10.21 -14.88
C ASP A 116 5.59 -10.48 -13.48
N LEU A 117 5.26 -9.42 -12.74
CA LEU A 117 4.71 -9.57 -11.41
C LEU A 117 3.21 -9.87 -11.46
N ALA A 118 2.77 -10.84 -10.66
CA ALA A 118 1.34 -11.11 -10.50
C ALA A 118 0.63 -9.86 -9.95
N PRO A 119 -0.53 -9.47 -10.50
CA PRO A 119 -1.28 -8.33 -10.01
C PRO A 119 -1.77 -8.57 -8.57
N LEU A 120 -1.84 -7.51 -7.78
CA LEU A 120 -2.39 -7.61 -6.43
C LEU A 120 -3.90 -7.86 -6.49
N LEU A 121 -4.37 -8.84 -5.72
CA LEU A 121 -5.78 -9.00 -5.42
C LEU A 121 -6.17 -8.01 -4.32
N PRO A 122 -7.48 -7.76 -4.09
CA PRO A 122 -7.89 -6.88 -3.00
C PRO A 122 -7.25 -7.31 -1.67
N GLY A 123 -6.61 -6.37 -0.99
CA GLY A 123 -5.86 -6.62 0.24
C GLY A 123 -4.43 -7.11 0.03
N GLY A 124 -4.02 -7.34 -1.21
CA GLY A 124 -2.63 -7.69 -1.53
C GLY A 124 -1.71 -6.48 -1.35
N CYS A 125 -0.41 -6.75 -1.20
CA CYS A 125 0.56 -5.69 -0.99
C CYS A 125 1.94 -6.04 -1.55
N ALA A 126 2.75 -5.00 -1.71
CA ALA A 126 4.15 -5.12 -2.05
C ALA A 126 4.95 -4.14 -1.22
N THR A 127 6.16 -4.52 -0.86
CA THR A 127 7.09 -3.67 -0.10
C THR A 127 8.31 -3.40 -0.96
N LEU A 128 8.66 -2.13 -1.11
CA LEU A 128 9.80 -1.68 -1.90
C LEU A 128 10.73 -0.84 -1.05
N GLU A 129 12.01 -1.04 -1.25
CA GLU A 129 13.05 -0.13 -0.73
C GLU A 129 13.30 0.92 -1.81
N VAL A 130 12.93 2.16 -1.54
CA VAL A 130 12.93 3.23 -2.54
C VAL A 130 14.11 4.17 -2.33
N ILE A 131 14.93 4.31 -3.37
CA ILE A 131 15.95 5.35 -3.44
C ILE A 131 15.34 6.57 -4.12
N SER A 132 14.61 6.34 -5.19
CA SER A 132 13.90 7.38 -5.93
C SER A 132 12.66 6.78 -6.60
N PRO A 133 11.50 7.50 -6.64
CA PRO A 133 10.28 6.98 -7.26
C PRO A 133 10.29 7.14 -8.79
N VAL A 134 11.26 6.52 -9.42
CA VAL A 134 11.46 6.50 -10.88
C VAL A 134 11.67 5.06 -11.34
N ARG A 135 11.64 4.84 -12.64
CA ARG A 135 11.89 3.51 -13.21
C ARG A 135 13.20 2.92 -12.66
N GLY A 136 13.10 1.76 -12.03
CA GLY A 136 14.26 1.06 -11.48
C GLY A 136 14.85 1.71 -10.23
N GLY A 137 14.19 2.73 -9.67
CA GLY A 137 14.68 3.44 -8.48
C GLY A 137 14.34 2.76 -7.16
N ALA A 138 13.75 1.57 -7.19
CA ALA A 138 13.38 0.82 -5.99
C ALA A 138 13.70 -0.67 -6.14
N LYS A 139 13.90 -1.33 -5.01
CA LYS A 139 14.10 -2.78 -4.95
C LYS A 139 12.87 -3.40 -4.31
N LEU A 140 12.30 -4.43 -4.96
CA LEU A 140 11.18 -5.17 -4.42
C LEU A 140 11.67 -6.10 -3.31
N LEU A 141 11.19 -5.89 -2.09
CA LEU A 141 11.55 -6.69 -0.92
C LEU A 141 10.55 -7.80 -0.64
N ARG A 142 9.28 -7.55 -0.92
CA ARG A 142 8.19 -8.51 -0.67
C ARG A 142 7.07 -8.26 -1.67
N HIS A 143 6.52 -9.35 -2.20
CA HIS A 143 5.35 -9.31 -3.07
C HIS A 143 4.33 -10.32 -2.58
N GLN A 144 3.23 -9.84 -2.02
CA GLN A 144 2.16 -10.64 -1.45
C GLN A 144 0.87 -10.32 -2.18
N PRO A 145 0.63 -10.90 -3.37
CA PRO A 145 -0.52 -10.51 -4.20
C PRO A 145 -1.87 -10.99 -3.65
N ASP A 146 -1.90 -12.08 -2.89
CA ASP A 146 -3.13 -12.63 -2.34
C ASP A 146 -3.08 -12.62 -0.81
N PRO A 147 -3.92 -11.80 -0.12
CA PRO A 147 -3.91 -11.73 1.34
C PRO A 147 -4.37 -13.03 2.01
N ARG A 148 -5.08 -13.88 1.27
CA ARG A 148 -5.55 -15.18 1.77
C ARG A 148 -4.43 -16.22 1.85
N LYS A 149 -3.33 -15.99 1.16
CA LYS A 149 -2.15 -16.87 1.11
C LYS A 149 -1.02 -16.26 1.91
N VAL A 150 -1.30 -15.99 3.18
CA VAL A 150 -0.29 -15.44 4.07
C VAL A 150 0.77 -16.50 4.32
N LEU A 151 1.97 -16.27 3.79
CA LEU A 151 3.11 -17.14 4.02
C LEU A 151 3.78 -16.75 5.33
N VAL A 152 3.98 -17.73 6.15
CA VAL A 152 4.63 -17.55 7.44
C VAL A 152 6.15 -17.63 7.30
#